data_355441a3ca247298b1723c44ccfa8eb8
#
_entry.id   355441a3ca247298b1723c44ccfa8eb8
#
_cell.length_a   1.000
_cell.length_b   1.000
_cell.length_c   1.000
_cell.angle_alpha   90.00
_cell.angle_beta   90.00
_cell.angle_gamma   90.00
#
_symmetry.space_group_name_H-M   'P 1'
#
loop_
_entity.id
_entity.type
_entity.pdbx_description
1 polymer ?
#
loop_
_entity_poly.entity_id
_entity_poly.type
_entity_poly.pdbx_seq_one_letter_code
_entity_poly.pdbx_strand_id
1 'polypeptide(L)'
;IEMGDVWGNNSVLSSIGPGGVFAEAYACVPGEPLMVNVTAAEDTRALLLNIRRVLEPCANVCPRHVRLVRNLLTLCSEKNLQLSRRVLHTGPKSIRKRLLSYFSECIKRTGSYSFDIPYNRQQLADYLSVERSALSNELSLMQRDGLIRYEKNHFDVMEQIDS
;
A
#
# COMPACT_ATOMS: atom_id res chain seq x y z
N ILE A 1 -1.76 9.91 -8.93
CA ILE A 1 -1.02 9.18 -9.96
C ILE A 1 -2.02 8.43 -10.82
N GLU A 2 -1.92 8.59 -12.10
CA GLU A 2 -2.82 8.02 -13.10
C GLU A 2 -2.02 7.23 -14.13
N MET A 3 -2.62 6.18 -14.66
CA MET A 3 -2.06 5.43 -15.79
C MET A 3 -3.12 5.35 -16.89
N GLY A 4 -2.75 5.79 -18.08
CA GLY A 4 -3.57 5.64 -19.28
C GLY A 4 -3.20 4.38 -20.04
N ASP A 5 -4.20 3.71 -20.61
CA ASP A 5 -3.98 2.62 -21.56
C ASP A 5 -4.02 3.11 -23.00
N VAL A 6 -3.65 2.24 -23.93
CA VAL A 6 -3.64 2.56 -25.38
C VAL A 6 -5.05 2.71 -25.98
N TRP A 7 -6.09 2.37 -25.25
CA TRP A 7 -7.50 2.50 -25.65
C TRP A 7 -8.16 3.78 -25.11
N GLY A 8 -7.39 4.62 -24.35
CA GLY A 8 -7.86 5.91 -23.82
C GLY A 8 -8.52 5.81 -22.43
N ASN A 9 -8.47 4.67 -21.76
CA ASN A 9 -8.95 4.57 -20.40
C ASN A 9 -7.89 5.08 -19.43
N ASN A 10 -8.31 5.85 -18.43
CA ASN A 10 -7.45 6.33 -17.35
C ASN A 10 -7.83 5.65 -16.04
N SER A 11 -6.82 5.12 -15.35
CA SER A 11 -6.98 4.50 -14.04
C SER A 11 -6.20 5.30 -12.99
N VAL A 12 -6.86 5.68 -11.91
CA VAL A 12 -6.20 6.29 -10.76
C VAL A 12 -5.53 5.19 -9.93
N LEU A 13 -4.20 5.22 -9.90
CA LEU A 13 -3.41 4.22 -9.15
C LEU A 13 -3.29 4.58 -7.67
N SER A 14 -3.06 5.87 -7.37
CA SER A 14 -2.92 6.33 -6.00
C SER A 14 -3.06 7.84 -5.88
N SER A 15 -3.34 8.31 -4.67
CA SER A 15 -3.28 9.71 -4.27
C SER A 15 -2.07 9.92 -3.36
N ILE A 16 -1.43 11.09 -3.48
CA ILE A 16 -0.25 11.45 -2.70
C ILE A 16 -0.52 12.76 -1.99
N GLY A 17 -0.41 12.73 -0.67
CA GLY A 17 -0.56 13.92 0.16
C GLY A 17 0.75 14.70 0.36
N PRO A 18 0.68 15.80 1.13
CA PRO A 18 1.83 16.63 1.46
C PRO A 18 2.99 15.81 2.06
N GLY A 19 4.22 16.09 1.61
CA GLY A 19 5.43 15.36 2.02
C GLY A 19 5.61 14.00 1.34
N GLY A 20 4.67 13.56 0.51
CA GLY A 20 4.78 12.32 -0.26
C GLY A 20 5.77 12.43 -1.42
N VAL A 21 6.30 11.29 -1.85
CA VAL A 21 7.26 11.18 -2.98
C VAL A 21 6.64 10.29 -4.05
N PHE A 22 6.84 10.64 -5.30
CA PHE A 22 6.33 9.90 -6.45
C PHE A 22 7.38 9.78 -7.56
N ALA A 23 7.18 8.82 -8.45
CA ALA A 23 8.06 8.50 -9.58
C ALA A 23 9.51 8.13 -9.20
N GLU A 24 9.82 7.92 -7.92
CA GLU A 24 11.14 7.54 -7.45
C GLU A 24 11.61 6.20 -8.02
N ALA A 25 10.70 5.24 -8.20
CA ALA A 25 11.02 3.93 -8.77
C ALA A 25 11.53 4.07 -10.20
N TYR A 26 10.82 4.84 -11.05
CA TYR A 26 11.24 5.13 -12.42
C TYR A 26 12.55 5.93 -12.46
N ALA A 27 12.69 6.90 -11.57
CA ALA A 27 13.87 7.75 -11.52
C ALA A 27 15.14 6.99 -11.09
N CYS A 28 15.01 5.93 -10.28
CA CYS A 28 16.11 5.09 -9.81
C CYS A 28 16.51 3.98 -10.79
N VAL A 29 15.66 3.63 -11.77
CA VAL A 29 15.94 2.56 -12.75
C VAL A 29 16.36 3.21 -14.08
N PRO A 30 17.64 3.06 -14.50
CA PRO A 30 18.10 3.62 -15.76
C PRO A 30 17.36 3.04 -16.96
N GLY A 31 16.88 3.92 -17.84
CA GLY A 31 16.21 3.55 -19.09
C GLY A 31 14.75 3.13 -18.95
N GLU A 32 14.22 3.09 -17.74
CA GLU A 32 12.80 2.78 -17.54
C GLU A 32 11.92 3.98 -17.95
N PRO A 33 11.00 3.82 -18.92
CA PRO A 33 10.11 4.90 -19.35
C PRO A 33 9.06 5.20 -18.27
N LEU A 34 8.73 6.46 -18.09
CA LEU A 34 7.67 6.87 -17.17
C LEU A 34 6.30 6.51 -17.76
N MET A 35 5.65 5.49 -17.21
CA MET A 35 4.37 4.97 -17.68
C MET A 35 3.16 5.56 -16.94
N VAL A 36 3.37 6.58 -16.10
CA VAL A 36 2.33 7.20 -15.29
C VAL A 36 2.30 8.71 -15.48
N ASN A 37 1.13 9.30 -15.31
CA ASN A 37 0.95 10.73 -15.19
C ASN A 37 0.73 11.12 -13.73
N VAL A 38 1.13 12.32 -13.37
CA VAL A 38 0.87 12.89 -12.05
C VAL A 38 0.12 14.19 -12.24
N THR A 39 -1.13 14.21 -11.79
CA THR A 39 -2.04 15.35 -11.92
C THR A 39 -2.28 15.96 -10.55
N ALA A 40 -2.13 17.28 -10.44
CA ALA A 40 -2.45 17.99 -9.21
C ALA A 40 -3.99 18.04 -9.04
N ALA A 41 -4.50 17.56 -7.90
CA ALA A 41 -5.92 17.62 -7.58
C ALA A 41 -6.32 18.98 -6.99
N GLU A 42 -5.36 19.73 -6.48
CA GLU A 42 -5.52 21.07 -5.89
C GLU A 42 -4.22 21.88 -6.07
N ASP A 43 -4.22 23.12 -5.67
CA ASP A 43 -3.02 23.97 -5.71
C ASP A 43 -1.86 23.32 -4.97
N THR A 44 -0.82 22.93 -5.71
CA THR A 44 0.26 22.09 -5.21
C THR A 44 1.63 22.71 -5.48
N ARG A 45 2.53 22.59 -4.49
CA ARG A 45 3.95 22.84 -4.66
C ARG A 45 4.71 21.52 -4.67
N ALA A 46 5.50 21.31 -5.73
CA ALA A 46 6.34 20.12 -5.86
C ALA A 46 7.82 20.50 -5.98
N LEU A 47 8.68 19.71 -5.33
CA LEU A 47 10.13 19.78 -5.49
C LEU A 47 10.58 18.66 -6.43
N LEU A 48 11.17 19.01 -7.56
CA LEU A 48 11.74 18.06 -8.50
C LEU A 48 13.22 17.82 -8.18
N LEU A 49 13.59 16.56 -7.96
CA LEU A 49 14.95 16.14 -7.68
C LEU A 49 15.52 15.34 -8.86
N ASN A 50 16.72 15.71 -9.32
CA ASN A 50 17.46 14.90 -10.27
C ASN A 50 18.11 13.72 -9.52
N ILE A 51 17.49 12.55 -9.56
CA ILE A 51 17.92 11.37 -8.82
C ILE A 51 19.30 10.90 -9.26
N ARG A 52 19.67 11.01 -10.54
CA ARG A 52 21.02 10.66 -11.01
C ARG A 52 22.07 11.43 -10.22
N ARG A 53 21.91 12.74 -10.07
CA ARG A 53 22.83 13.57 -9.27
C ARG A 53 22.77 13.27 -7.77
N VAL A 54 21.63 12.79 -7.27
CA VAL A 54 21.50 12.36 -5.86
C VAL A 54 22.23 11.05 -5.60
N LEU A 55 22.28 10.15 -6.58
CA LEU A 55 22.95 8.86 -6.45
C LEU A 55 24.46 8.91 -6.76
N GLU A 56 24.94 9.96 -7.45
CA GLU A 56 26.37 10.15 -7.70
C GLU A 56 27.12 10.46 -6.40
N PRO A 57 28.26 9.82 -6.13
CA PRO A 57 29.05 10.11 -4.94
C PRO A 57 29.52 11.57 -4.91
N CYS A 58 29.25 12.25 -3.83
CA CYS A 58 29.81 13.58 -3.58
C CYS A 58 31.30 13.43 -3.24
N ALA A 59 32.18 14.18 -3.91
CA ALA A 59 33.63 14.12 -3.72
C ALA A 59 34.06 14.28 -2.24
N ASN A 60 33.25 14.99 -1.43
CA ASN A 60 33.53 15.24 -0.01
C ASN A 60 32.70 14.37 0.94
N VAL A 61 31.97 13.36 0.47
CA VAL A 61 31.09 12.46 1.25
C VAL A 61 30.28 13.26 2.32
N CYS A 62 29.60 14.31 1.88
CA CYS A 62 28.94 15.21 2.83
C CYS A 62 27.78 14.50 3.57
N PRO A 63 27.63 14.72 4.89
CA PRO A 63 26.61 14.06 5.71
C PRO A 63 25.18 14.26 5.22
N ARG A 64 24.88 15.42 4.62
CA ARG A 64 23.56 15.73 4.05
C ARG A 64 23.23 14.84 2.86
N HIS A 65 24.20 14.61 1.97
CA HIS A 65 24.05 13.73 0.81
C HIS A 65 23.82 12.28 1.26
N VAL A 66 24.65 11.79 2.16
CA VAL A 66 24.51 10.42 2.73
C VAL A 66 23.12 10.24 3.36
N ARG A 67 22.63 11.25 4.11
CA ARG A 67 21.31 11.22 4.71
C ARG A 67 20.20 11.19 3.63
N LEU A 68 20.32 11.95 2.55
CA LEU A 68 19.35 11.99 1.47
C LEU A 68 19.25 10.64 0.77
N VAL A 69 20.40 10.02 0.42
CA VAL A 69 20.44 8.69 -0.20
C VAL A 69 19.85 7.63 0.73
N ARG A 70 20.18 7.67 2.02
CA ARG A 70 19.61 6.75 3.02
C ARG A 70 18.09 6.89 3.11
N ASN A 71 17.58 8.12 3.18
CA ASN A 71 16.14 8.37 3.24
C ASN A 71 15.43 7.85 1.97
N LEU A 72 16.02 8.05 0.79
CA LEU A 72 15.48 7.54 -0.47
C LEU A 72 15.44 6.01 -0.46
N LEU A 73 16.51 5.35 -0.02
CA LEU A 73 16.56 3.88 0.10
C LEU A 73 15.50 3.36 1.08
N THR A 74 15.36 4.00 2.25
CA THR A 74 14.33 3.65 3.23
C THR A 74 12.94 3.75 2.61
N LEU A 75 12.64 4.86 1.95
CA LEU A 75 11.34 5.10 1.30
C LEU A 75 11.04 4.05 0.22
N CYS A 76 11.99 3.75 -0.66
CA CYS A 76 11.82 2.71 -1.69
C CYS A 76 11.58 1.33 -1.06
N SER A 77 12.32 1.02 0.01
CA SER A 77 12.18 -0.25 0.74
C SER A 77 10.83 -0.36 1.44
N GLU A 78 10.34 0.69 2.07
CA GLU A 78 9.01 0.74 2.69
C GLU A 78 7.89 0.53 1.66
N LYS A 79 7.97 1.21 0.51
CA LYS A 79 7.01 1.01 -0.58
C LYS A 79 7.04 -0.41 -1.13
N ASN A 80 8.24 -0.99 -1.28
CA ASN A 80 8.39 -2.38 -1.72
C ASN A 80 7.75 -3.36 -0.71
N LEU A 81 7.98 -3.17 0.60
CA LEU A 81 7.35 -3.98 1.64
C LEU A 81 5.82 -3.85 1.62
N GLN A 82 5.28 -2.64 1.42
CA GLN A 82 3.84 -2.43 1.30
C GLN A 82 3.25 -3.17 0.08
N LEU A 83 3.92 -3.10 -1.07
CA LEU A 83 3.51 -3.83 -2.28
C LEU A 83 3.58 -5.34 -2.08
N SER A 84 4.66 -5.85 -1.48
CA SER A 84 4.83 -7.27 -1.18
C SER A 84 3.72 -7.80 -0.26
N ARG A 85 3.38 -7.05 0.79
CA ARG A 85 2.25 -7.39 1.68
C ARG A 85 0.93 -7.41 0.92
N ARG A 86 0.68 -6.40 0.09
CA ARG A 86 -0.54 -6.36 -0.71
C ARG A 86 -0.64 -7.56 -1.64
N VAL A 87 0.44 -7.97 -2.28
CA VAL A 87 0.49 -9.19 -3.12
C VAL A 87 0.14 -10.43 -2.29
N LEU A 88 0.70 -10.58 -1.07
CA LEU A 88 0.38 -11.69 -0.17
C LEU A 88 -1.11 -11.72 0.21
N HIS A 89 -1.71 -10.55 0.48
CA HIS A 89 -3.12 -10.48 0.87
C HIS A 89 -4.08 -10.63 -0.30
N THR A 90 -3.71 -10.22 -1.50
CA THR A 90 -4.57 -10.32 -2.70
C THR A 90 -4.38 -11.60 -3.49
N GLY A 91 -3.28 -12.34 -3.27
CA GLY A 91 -2.97 -13.59 -3.93
C GLY A 91 -3.99 -14.73 -3.72
N PRO A 92 -4.57 -14.91 -2.52
CA PRO A 92 -5.55 -15.96 -2.29
C PRO A 92 -6.81 -15.76 -3.16
N LYS A 93 -7.40 -16.89 -3.64
CA LYS A 93 -8.54 -16.85 -4.57
C LYS A 93 -9.85 -16.40 -3.93
N SER A 94 -10.09 -16.71 -2.63
CA SER A 94 -11.35 -16.35 -1.96
C SER A 94 -11.18 -15.12 -1.09
N ILE A 95 -12.25 -14.33 -0.96
CA ILE A 95 -12.29 -13.13 -0.11
C ILE A 95 -11.97 -13.50 1.35
N ARG A 96 -12.53 -14.62 1.85
CA ARG A 96 -12.25 -15.15 3.18
C ARG A 96 -10.75 -15.36 3.41
N LYS A 97 -10.06 -16.04 2.49
CA LYS A 97 -8.62 -16.26 2.60
C LYS A 97 -7.80 -14.97 2.51
N ARG A 98 -8.23 -13.99 1.73
CA ARG A 98 -7.61 -12.66 1.68
C ARG A 98 -7.76 -11.93 3.03
N LEU A 99 -8.96 -11.95 3.61
CA LEU A 99 -9.22 -11.39 4.94
C LEU A 99 -8.38 -12.08 6.02
N LEU A 100 -8.34 -13.40 6.05
CA LEU A 100 -7.55 -14.16 7.01
C LEU A 100 -6.05 -13.89 6.87
N SER A 101 -5.55 -13.77 5.63
CA SER A 101 -4.16 -13.39 5.38
C SER A 101 -3.85 -11.98 5.93
N TYR A 102 -4.73 -11.02 5.72
CA TYR A 102 -4.61 -9.67 6.24
C TYR A 102 -4.69 -9.63 7.78
N PHE A 103 -5.66 -10.30 8.38
CA PHE A 103 -5.82 -10.37 9.84
C PHE A 103 -4.63 -11.07 10.51
N SER A 104 -4.07 -12.11 9.89
CA SER A 104 -2.85 -12.77 10.36
C SER A 104 -1.66 -11.80 10.45
N GLU A 105 -1.50 -10.90 9.47
CA GLU A 105 -0.49 -9.84 9.56
C GLU A 105 -0.80 -8.85 10.69
N CYS A 106 -2.05 -8.43 10.84
CA CYS A 106 -2.45 -7.54 11.92
C CYS A 106 -2.13 -8.15 13.29
N ILE A 107 -2.49 -9.41 13.52
CA ILE A 107 -2.19 -10.15 14.75
C ILE A 107 -0.69 -10.20 15.01
N LYS A 108 0.12 -10.56 13.99
CA LYS A 108 1.59 -10.60 14.12
C LYS A 108 2.20 -9.23 14.46
N ARG A 109 1.63 -8.16 13.94
CA ARG A 109 2.12 -6.79 14.19
C ARG A 109 1.72 -6.24 15.54
N THR A 110 0.50 -6.52 16.00
CA THR A 110 -0.04 -6.02 17.27
C THR A 110 0.27 -6.93 18.45
N GLY A 111 0.52 -8.22 18.19
CA GLY A 111 0.61 -9.25 19.21
C GLY A 111 -0.75 -9.58 19.84
N SER A 112 -1.87 -9.17 19.22
CA SER A 112 -3.22 -9.32 19.77
C SER A 112 -4.18 -9.82 18.70
N TYR A 113 -5.13 -10.66 19.10
CA TYR A 113 -6.26 -11.08 18.27
C TYR A 113 -7.38 -10.02 18.20
N SER A 114 -7.26 -8.94 18.99
CA SER A 114 -8.16 -7.78 19.00
C SER A 114 -7.38 -6.56 18.52
N PHE A 115 -7.82 -5.92 17.44
CA PHE A 115 -7.09 -4.82 16.82
C PHE A 115 -7.98 -3.91 15.97
N ASP A 116 -7.50 -2.68 15.77
CA ASP A 116 -8.10 -1.72 14.84
C ASP A 116 -7.35 -1.74 13.50
N ILE A 117 -8.11 -1.58 12.41
CA ILE A 117 -7.53 -1.37 11.08
C ILE A 117 -7.68 0.08 10.63
N PRO A 118 -6.72 0.62 9.85
CA PRO A 118 -6.75 2.01 9.39
C PRO A 118 -7.75 2.25 8.24
N TYR A 119 -8.41 1.20 7.75
CA TYR A 119 -9.27 1.25 6.58
C TYR A 119 -10.75 1.32 6.96
N ASN A 120 -11.51 2.18 6.29
CA ASN A 120 -12.95 2.01 6.23
C ASN A 120 -13.33 0.85 5.29
N ARG A 121 -14.63 0.52 5.19
CA ARG A 121 -15.08 -0.65 4.43
C ARG A 121 -14.74 -0.57 2.94
N GLN A 122 -14.83 0.61 2.33
CA GLN A 122 -14.45 0.81 0.93
C GLN A 122 -12.94 0.65 0.76
N GLN A 123 -12.16 1.31 1.59
CA GLN A 123 -10.70 1.24 1.54
C GLN A 123 -10.16 -0.19 1.75
N LEU A 124 -10.79 -0.98 2.65
CA LEU A 124 -10.42 -2.39 2.82
C LEU A 124 -10.75 -3.22 1.57
N ALA A 125 -11.89 -2.97 0.93
CA ALA A 125 -12.26 -3.63 -0.31
C ALA A 125 -11.28 -3.31 -1.44
N ASP A 126 -10.91 -2.04 -1.60
CA ASP A 126 -9.92 -1.57 -2.57
C ASP A 126 -8.53 -2.16 -2.30
N TYR A 127 -8.13 -2.21 -1.02
CA TYR A 127 -6.86 -2.81 -0.60
C TYR A 127 -6.78 -4.30 -0.96
N LEU A 128 -7.86 -5.06 -0.69
CA LEU A 128 -7.95 -6.49 -0.98
C LEU A 128 -8.34 -6.80 -2.43
N SER A 129 -8.57 -5.77 -3.25
CA SER A 129 -8.99 -5.89 -4.65
C SER A 129 -10.26 -6.75 -4.81
N VAL A 130 -11.31 -6.38 -4.07
CA VAL A 130 -12.63 -7.03 -4.09
C VAL A 130 -13.75 -6.00 -4.10
N GLU A 131 -14.94 -6.40 -4.52
CA GLU A 131 -16.13 -5.58 -4.42
C GLU A 131 -16.53 -5.35 -2.95
N ARG A 132 -16.91 -4.09 -2.62
CA ARG A 132 -17.32 -3.71 -1.26
C ARG A 132 -18.50 -4.53 -0.73
N SER A 133 -19.50 -4.79 -1.59
CA SER A 133 -20.67 -5.60 -1.25
C SER A 133 -20.28 -7.04 -0.94
N ALA A 134 -19.44 -7.65 -1.77
CA ALA A 134 -18.94 -8.99 -1.59
C ALA A 134 -18.08 -9.11 -0.30
N LEU A 135 -17.24 -8.11 -0.02
CA LEU A 135 -16.48 -8.04 1.23
C LEU A 135 -17.41 -8.00 2.46
N SER A 136 -18.44 -7.13 2.43
CA SER A 136 -19.39 -6.98 3.54
C SER A 136 -20.17 -8.27 3.79
N ASN A 137 -20.59 -8.95 2.73
CA ASN A 137 -21.25 -10.25 2.82
C ASN A 137 -20.33 -11.29 3.45
N GLU A 138 -19.07 -11.39 3.02
CA GLU A 138 -18.11 -12.34 3.57
C GLU A 138 -17.81 -12.09 5.05
N LEU A 139 -17.64 -10.83 5.45
CA LEU A 139 -17.45 -10.48 6.86
C LEU A 139 -18.65 -10.90 7.73
N SER A 140 -19.87 -10.72 7.22
CA SER A 140 -21.09 -11.17 7.91
C SER A 140 -21.16 -12.70 8.02
N LEU A 141 -20.72 -13.42 6.98
CA LEU A 141 -20.59 -14.87 7.01
C LEU A 141 -19.56 -15.32 8.04
N MET A 142 -18.35 -14.72 8.03
CA MET A 142 -17.30 -15.04 8.98
C MET A 142 -17.73 -14.77 10.44
N GLN A 143 -18.49 -13.71 10.68
CA GLN A 143 -19.05 -13.42 12.01
C GLN A 143 -20.11 -14.45 12.41
N ARG A 144 -20.99 -14.86 11.50
CA ARG A 144 -21.97 -15.93 11.74
C ARG A 144 -21.31 -17.29 11.98
N ASP A 145 -20.21 -17.56 11.29
CA ASP A 145 -19.41 -18.77 11.47
C ASP A 145 -18.59 -18.74 12.78
N GLY A 146 -18.62 -17.64 13.54
CA GLY A 146 -17.91 -17.48 14.81
C GLY A 146 -16.41 -17.26 14.66
N LEU A 147 -15.91 -16.97 13.45
CA LEU A 147 -14.48 -16.76 13.20
C LEU A 147 -13.99 -15.38 13.63
N ILE A 148 -14.87 -14.37 13.54
CA ILE A 148 -14.57 -12.98 13.89
C ILE A 148 -15.76 -12.32 14.58
N ARG A 149 -15.47 -11.28 15.34
CA ARG A 149 -16.43 -10.22 15.68
C ARG A 149 -15.88 -8.91 15.16
N TYR A 150 -16.74 -8.00 14.73
CA TYR A 150 -16.28 -6.69 14.30
C TYR A 150 -17.32 -5.60 14.58
N GLU A 151 -16.81 -4.42 14.90
CA GLU A 151 -17.57 -3.20 14.98
C GLU A 151 -16.79 -2.09 14.27
N LYS A 152 -17.37 -1.53 13.17
CA LYS A 152 -16.70 -0.53 12.31
C LYS A 152 -15.34 -1.04 11.82
N ASN A 153 -14.25 -0.49 12.37
CA ASN A 153 -12.86 -0.79 12.00
C ASN A 153 -12.14 -1.66 13.04
N HIS A 154 -12.84 -2.02 14.11
CA HIS A 154 -12.34 -2.91 15.15
C HIS A 154 -12.68 -4.36 14.84
N PHE A 155 -11.73 -5.27 15.04
CA PHE A 155 -11.87 -6.70 14.77
C PHE A 155 -11.34 -7.53 15.94
N ASP A 156 -12.14 -8.50 16.35
CA ASP A 156 -11.73 -9.60 17.23
C ASP A 156 -11.72 -10.89 16.41
N VAL A 157 -10.57 -11.51 16.27
CA VAL A 157 -10.40 -12.79 15.55
C VAL A 157 -10.38 -13.91 16.58
N MET A 158 -11.18 -14.96 16.38
CA MET A 158 -11.20 -16.08 17.31
C MET A 158 -9.97 -16.96 17.10
N GLU A 159 -9.39 -17.43 18.23
CA GLU A 159 -8.10 -18.13 18.25
C GLU A 159 -8.14 -19.52 17.56
N GLN A 160 -9.32 -20.11 17.41
CA GLN A 160 -9.53 -21.39 16.73
C GLN A 160 -9.92 -21.14 15.26
N ILE A 161 -8.93 -20.94 14.40
CA ILE A 161 -9.07 -21.15 12.96
C ILE A 161 -8.41 -22.51 12.70
N ASP A 162 -9.15 -23.59 12.96
CA ASP A 162 -8.74 -24.93 12.55
C ASP A 162 -8.55 -24.96 11.03
N SER A 163 -7.43 -25.49 10.62
CA SER A 163 -6.86 -25.54 9.26
C SER A 163 -7.73 -26.37 8.31
#